data_8acd722ae75096c907d4f1c866369337
#
_entry.id   8acd722ae75096c907d4f1c866369337
#
_cell.length_a   1.000
_cell.length_b   1.000
_cell.length_c   1.000
_cell.angle_alpha   90.00
_cell.angle_beta   90.00
_cell.angle_gamma   90.00
#
_symmetry.space_group_name_H-M   'P 1'
#
loop_
_entity.id
_entity.type
_entity.pdbx_description
1 polymer ?
#
loop_
_entity_poly.entity_id
_entity_poly.type
_entity_poly.pdbx_seq_one_letter_code
_entity_poly.pdbx_strand_id
1 'polypeptide(L)'
;MKIGTRMPPFALEVGFEKYANWLAENGFEAVDTPPLTADIGRICATHGLEIGSCDATDLGILSKDAAVRRKALSQFKKDISAIKRFGGHTCFVVIGPDDPSQSRQTSVEIFSKIYPKVVEHAEREGIQIAIEPYPGPAPYYPNLGCTPESLRRIFEIVPSANLGICYDPSHFARIQIDYLRLLHEFGDRVRHVHLKDTE
;
A
#
# COMPACT_ATOMS: atom_id res chain seq x y z
N MET A 1 13.02 6.39 -13.53
CA MET A 1 11.64 6.19 -13.01
C MET A 1 10.86 5.47 -14.10
N LYS A 2 10.18 4.38 -13.79
CA LYS A 2 9.33 3.66 -14.73
C LYS A 2 7.90 4.17 -14.65
N ILE A 3 7.19 4.16 -15.78
CA ILE A 3 5.79 4.55 -15.88
C ILE A 3 4.95 3.30 -15.96
N GLY A 4 4.01 3.19 -15.05
CA GLY A 4 3.08 2.08 -14.96
C GLY A 4 1.67 2.55 -14.70
N THR A 5 0.79 1.60 -14.50
CA THR A 5 -0.60 1.85 -14.12
C THR A 5 -1.04 0.88 -13.04
N ARG A 6 -1.92 1.34 -12.17
CA ARG A 6 -2.60 0.44 -11.25
C ARG A 6 -3.63 -0.39 -12.02
N MET A 7 -3.68 -1.67 -11.74
CA MET A 7 -4.61 -2.60 -12.40
C MET A 7 -6.07 -2.18 -12.11
N PRO A 8 -6.83 -1.76 -13.12
CA PRO A 8 -8.21 -1.35 -12.94
C PRO A 8 -9.14 -2.58 -12.79
N PRO A 9 -10.33 -2.42 -12.18
CA PRO A 9 -11.27 -3.53 -11.99
C PRO A 9 -11.60 -4.30 -13.29
N PHE A 10 -11.75 -3.62 -14.43
CA PHE A 10 -12.06 -4.27 -15.70
C PHE A 10 -10.95 -5.22 -16.19
N ALA A 11 -9.73 -5.05 -15.73
CA ALA A 11 -8.63 -5.95 -16.10
C ALA A 11 -8.86 -7.39 -15.57
N LEU A 12 -9.64 -7.54 -14.50
CA LEU A 12 -10.07 -8.85 -14.01
C LEU A 12 -11.10 -9.49 -14.95
N GLU A 13 -11.98 -8.69 -15.55
CA GLU A 13 -13.03 -9.16 -16.47
C GLU A 13 -12.44 -9.62 -17.80
N VAL A 14 -11.49 -8.86 -18.35
CA VAL A 14 -10.82 -9.21 -19.63
C VAL A 14 -9.71 -10.24 -19.47
N GLY A 15 -9.26 -10.46 -18.24
CA GLY A 15 -8.14 -11.32 -17.88
C GLY A 15 -6.79 -10.58 -17.86
N PHE A 16 -6.02 -10.82 -16.80
CA PHE A 16 -4.77 -10.10 -16.54
C PHE A 16 -3.75 -10.23 -17.67
N GLU A 17 -3.66 -11.37 -18.33
CA GLU A 17 -2.73 -11.59 -19.43
C GLU A 17 -3.01 -10.69 -20.64
N LYS A 18 -4.28 -10.53 -21.01
CA LYS A 18 -4.67 -9.59 -22.08
C LYS A 18 -4.36 -8.14 -21.72
N TYR A 19 -4.59 -7.78 -20.46
CA TYR A 19 -4.28 -6.46 -19.95
C TYR A 19 -2.77 -6.19 -19.95
N ALA A 20 -1.97 -7.15 -19.48
CA ALA A 20 -0.51 -7.05 -19.48
C ALA A 20 0.07 -6.92 -20.90
N ASN A 21 -0.46 -7.67 -21.86
CA ASN A 21 -0.10 -7.52 -23.26
C ASN A 21 -0.40 -6.11 -23.78
N TRP A 22 -1.61 -5.61 -23.51
CA TRP A 22 -1.99 -4.24 -23.90
C TRP A 22 -1.08 -3.18 -23.28
N LEU A 23 -0.70 -3.34 -22.00
CA LEU A 23 0.24 -2.42 -21.33
C LEU A 23 1.59 -2.39 -22.09
N ALA A 24 2.16 -3.55 -22.37
CA ALA A 24 3.44 -3.67 -23.07
C ALA A 24 3.39 -3.05 -24.47
N GLU A 25 2.32 -3.32 -25.25
CA GLU A 25 2.11 -2.75 -26.58
C GLU A 25 1.94 -1.22 -26.56
N ASN A 26 1.46 -0.64 -25.46
CA ASN A 26 1.26 0.80 -25.30
C ASN A 26 2.40 1.51 -24.53
N GLY A 27 3.53 0.84 -24.34
CA GLY A 27 4.75 1.46 -23.80
C GLY A 27 4.77 1.63 -22.30
N PHE A 28 3.90 0.97 -21.56
CA PHE A 28 4.00 0.91 -20.09
C PHE A 28 5.13 -0.02 -19.68
N GLU A 29 5.85 0.37 -18.65
CA GLU A 29 7.03 -0.36 -18.15
C GLU A 29 6.72 -1.14 -16.87
N ALA A 30 5.63 -0.80 -16.17
CA ALA A 30 5.27 -1.38 -14.87
C ALA A 30 3.75 -1.50 -14.69
N VAL A 31 3.35 -2.33 -13.72
CA VAL A 31 1.96 -2.48 -13.30
C VAL A 31 1.87 -2.67 -11.79
N ASP A 32 0.93 -1.99 -11.15
CA ASP A 32 0.54 -2.25 -9.77
C ASP A 32 -0.53 -3.33 -9.74
N THR A 33 -0.32 -4.33 -8.90
CA THR A 33 -1.11 -5.57 -8.91
C THR A 33 -1.94 -5.73 -7.64
N PRO A 34 -3.04 -6.52 -7.69
CA PRO A 34 -3.64 -7.05 -6.48
C PRO A 34 -2.66 -7.97 -5.73
N PRO A 35 -3.05 -8.65 -4.65
CA PRO A 35 -2.19 -9.61 -3.97
C PRO A 35 -1.52 -10.56 -4.95
N LEU A 36 -0.18 -10.57 -4.92
CA LEU A 36 0.63 -11.19 -5.98
C LEU A 36 0.53 -12.72 -5.94
N THR A 37 0.28 -13.31 -7.10
CA THR A 37 0.24 -14.75 -7.32
C THR A 37 1.35 -15.19 -8.29
N ALA A 38 1.60 -16.51 -8.35
CA ALA A 38 2.56 -17.08 -9.30
C ALA A 38 2.21 -16.74 -10.76
N ASP A 39 0.91 -16.76 -11.09
CA ASP A 39 0.45 -16.46 -12.46
C ASP A 39 0.64 -14.99 -12.81
N ILE A 40 0.31 -14.06 -11.90
CA ILE A 40 0.52 -12.62 -12.13
C ILE A 40 2.02 -12.35 -12.34
N GLY A 41 2.88 -12.88 -11.44
CA GLY A 41 4.33 -12.71 -11.58
C GLY A 41 4.90 -13.27 -12.88
N ARG A 42 4.44 -14.46 -13.29
CA ARG A 42 4.81 -15.07 -14.57
C ARG A 42 4.37 -14.23 -15.77
N ILE A 43 3.13 -13.73 -15.76
CA ILE A 43 2.60 -12.89 -16.83
C ILE A 43 3.40 -11.59 -16.95
N CYS A 44 3.65 -10.89 -15.82
CA CYS A 44 4.48 -9.69 -15.83
C CYS A 44 5.85 -9.96 -16.48
N ALA A 45 6.52 -11.03 -16.04
CA ALA A 45 7.83 -11.41 -16.59
C ALA A 45 7.76 -11.73 -18.11
N THR A 46 6.70 -12.42 -18.57
CA THR A 46 6.50 -12.76 -19.98
C THR A 46 6.36 -11.52 -20.87
N HIS A 47 5.69 -10.48 -20.38
CA HIS A 47 5.46 -9.23 -21.11
C HIS A 47 6.51 -8.13 -20.80
N GLY A 48 7.55 -8.44 -20.03
CA GLY A 48 8.60 -7.47 -19.69
C GLY A 48 8.15 -6.33 -18.78
N LEU A 49 7.04 -6.51 -18.05
CA LEU A 49 6.51 -5.53 -17.12
C LEU A 49 7.15 -5.69 -15.74
N GLU A 50 7.61 -4.59 -15.16
CA GLU A 50 8.01 -4.57 -13.75
C GLU A 50 6.76 -4.54 -12.85
N ILE A 51 6.84 -5.21 -11.71
CA ILE A 51 5.82 -5.13 -10.68
C ILE A 51 6.11 -3.88 -9.84
N GLY A 52 5.28 -2.84 -9.98
CA GLY A 52 5.46 -1.56 -9.29
C GLY A 52 5.17 -1.68 -7.81
N SER A 53 3.92 -1.94 -7.48
CA SER A 53 3.48 -2.27 -6.12
C SER A 53 2.47 -3.41 -6.13
N CYS A 54 2.33 -4.08 -4.98
CA CYS A 54 1.36 -5.16 -4.80
C CYS A 54 0.49 -4.88 -3.59
N ASP A 55 -0.81 -5.04 -3.73
CA ASP A 55 -1.73 -4.93 -2.61
C ASP A 55 -1.46 -6.04 -1.58
N ALA A 56 -1.58 -5.70 -0.31
CA ALA A 56 -1.65 -6.70 0.76
C ALA A 56 -3.09 -6.86 1.24
N THR A 57 -3.41 -8.06 1.65
CA THR A 57 -4.68 -8.38 2.29
C THR A 57 -4.57 -8.09 3.79
N ASP A 58 -4.74 -6.83 4.19
CA ASP A 58 -4.59 -6.39 5.58
C ASP A 58 -5.93 -6.21 6.32
N LEU A 59 -7.04 -6.67 5.72
CA LEU A 59 -8.38 -6.55 6.29
C LEU A 59 -8.42 -7.07 7.73
N GLY A 60 -8.76 -6.16 8.65
CA GLY A 60 -8.85 -6.45 10.07
C GLY A 60 -7.54 -6.32 10.85
N ILE A 61 -6.46 -5.79 10.27
CA ILE A 61 -5.19 -5.60 10.99
C ILE A 61 -5.32 -4.62 12.18
N LEU A 62 -6.24 -3.66 12.08
CA LEU A 62 -6.59 -2.72 13.16
C LEU A 62 -7.89 -3.07 13.90
N SER A 63 -8.45 -4.26 13.70
CA SER A 63 -9.67 -4.70 14.40
C SER A 63 -9.50 -4.70 15.93
N LYS A 64 -10.57 -4.40 16.67
CA LYS A 64 -10.62 -4.56 18.13
C LYS A 64 -10.57 -6.03 18.55
N ASP A 65 -11.00 -6.95 17.68
CA ASP A 65 -10.94 -8.39 17.93
C ASP A 65 -9.51 -8.93 17.72
N ALA A 66 -8.96 -9.51 18.76
CA ALA A 66 -7.62 -10.09 18.74
C ALA A 66 -7.48 -11.31 17.81
N ALA A 67 -8.55 -12.08 17.59
CA ALA A 67 -8.50 -13.23 16.69
C ALA A 67 -8.48 -12.78 15.24
N VAL A 68 -9.28 -11.75 14.90
CA VAL A 68 -9.25 -11.09 13.58
C VAL A 68 -7.87 -10.54 13.29
N ARG A 69 -7.28 -9.77 14.22
CA ARG A 69 -5.93 -9.23 14.06
C ARG A 69 -4.86 -10.31 13.84
N ARG A 70 -4.93 -11.42 14.56
CA ARG A 70 -3.96 -12.53 14.38
C ARG A 70 -4.06 -13.14 12.98
N LYS A 71 -5.29 -13.33 12.48
CA LYS A 71 -5.54 -13.84 11.13
C LYS A 71 -5.00 -12.86 10.07
N ALA A 72 -5.34 -11.57 10.21
CA ALA A 72 -4.88 -10.51 9.33
C ALA A 72 -3.34 -10.41 9.31
N LEU A 73 -2.68 -10.42 10.47
CA LEU A 73 -1.22 -10.42 10.56
C LEU A 73 -0.58 -11.63 9.86
N SER A 74 -1.17 -12.82 10.03
CA SER A 74 -0.69 -14.03 9.36
C SER A 74 -0.81 -13.93 7.85
N GLN A 75 -1.94 -13.42 7.36
CA GLN A 75 -2.15 -13.23 5.92
C GLN A 75 -1.23 -12.18 5.36
N PHE A 76 -1.09 -11.03 6.02
CA PHE A 76 -0.19 -9.96 5.58
C PHE A 76 1.26 -10.45 5.40
N LYS A 77 1.76 -11.25 6.36
CA LYS A 77 3.09 -11.84 6.24
C LYS A 77 3.22 -12.79 5.04
N LYS A 78 2.17 -13.55 4.73
CA LYS A 78 2.15 -14.41 3.53
C LYS A 78 2.18 -13.59 2.25
N ASP A 79 1.44 -12.49 2.21
CA ASP A 79 1.42 -11.59 1.04
C ASP A 79 2.81 -10.95 0.83
N ILE A 80 3.47 -10.47 1.88
CA ILE A 80 4.84 -9.96 1.82
C ILE A 80 5.81 -11.02 1.27
N SER A 81 5.74 -12.26 1.77
CA SER A 81 6.58 -13.35 1.27
C SER A 81 6.24 -13.74 -0.18
N ALA A 82 4.98 -13.63 -0.60
CA ALA A 82 4.57 -13.84 -1.99
C ALA A 82 5.14 -12.73 -2.91
N ILE A 83 5.12 -11.47 -2.47
CA ILE A 83 5.74 -10.36 -3.20
C ILE A 83 7.22 -10.67 -3.49
N LYS A 84 7.99 -11.05 -2.48
CA LYS A 84 9.39 -11.47 -2.64
C LYS A 84 9.53 -12.62 -3.63
N ARG A 85 8.73 -13.67 -3.43
CA ARG A 85 8.82 -14.90 -4.20
C ARG A 85 8.55 -14.69 -5.69
N PHE A 86 7.65 -13.78 -6.04
CA PHE A 86 7.18 -13.60 -7.40
C PHE A 86 7.72 -12.33 -8.09
N GLY A 87 8.77 -11.72 -7.51
CA GLY A 87 9.56 -10.68 -8.16
C GLY A 87 9.10 -9.24 -7.90
N GLY A 88 8.18 -9.02 -6.95
CA GLY A 88 7.83 -7.69 -6.48
C GLY A 88 8.80 -7.18 -5.39
N HIS A 89 8.76 -5.87 -5.13
CA HIS A 89 9.62 -5.21 -4.14
C HIS A 89 8.86 -4.30 -3.18
N THR A 90 7.65 -3.89 -3.53
CA THR A 90 6.86 -2.92 -2.78
C THR A 90 5.49 -3.48 -2.45
N CYS A 91 5.16 -3.49 -1.16
CA CYS A 91 3.86 -3.84 -0.62
C CYS A 91 3.05 -2.55 -0.42
N PHE A 92 1.96 -2.40 -1.15
CA PHE A 92 1.03 -1.28 -1.03
C PHE A 92 0.00 -1.54 0.06
N VAL A 93 -0.27 -0.54 0.90
CA VAL A 93 -1.23 -0.67 2.00
C VAL A 93 -2.03 0.61 2.24
N VAL A 94 -3.28 0.45 2.62
CA VAL A 94 -4.13 1.48 3.23
C VAL A 94 -4.40 1.06 4.66
N ILE A 95 -3.98 1.85 5.65
CA ILE A 95 -4.08 1.46 7.06
C ILE A 95 -5.38 2.02 7.65
N GLY A 96 -6.40 1.21 7.74
CA GLY A 96 -7.70 1.59 8.28
C GLY A 96 -8.31 0.54 9.21
N PRO A 97 -9.21 0.97 10.13
CA PRO A 97 -10.00 0.04 10.94
C PRO A 97 -11.18 -0.53 10.17
N ASP A 98 -11.68 -1.72 10.56
CA ASP A 98 -12.89 -2.32 10.01
C ASP A 98 -14.14 -1.50 10.36
N ASP A 99 -14.17 -0.91 11.56
CA ASP A 99 -15.22 -0.01 12.03
C ASP A 99 -14.80 1.44 11.77
N PRO A 100 -15.42 2.15 10.82
CA PRO A 100 -15.06 3.54 10.51
C PRO A 100 -15.24 4.49 11.69
N SER A 101 -16.05 4.14 12.68
CA SER A 101 -16.26 4.93 13.90
C SER A 101 -15.19 4.69 14.98
N GLN A 102 -14.26 3.76 14.76
CA GLN A 102 -13.17 3.50 15.70
C GLN A 102 -12.31 4.75 15.88
N SER A 103 -12.06 5.13 17.14
CA SER A 103 -11.25 6.31 17.41
C SER A 103 -9.81 6.14 16.85
N ARG A 104 -9.25 7.23 16.35
CA ARG A 104 -7.86 7.26 15.88
C ARG A 104 -6.88 6.82 16.94
N GLN A 105 -7.12 7.19 18.20
CA GLN A 105 -6.30 6.75 19.32
C GLN A 105 -6.28 5.24 19.47
N THR A 106 -7.44 4.58 19.44
CA THR A 106 -7.54 3.10 19.46
C THR A 106 -6.79 2.48 18.30
N SER A 107 -6.94 3.04 17.09
CA SER A 107 -6.22 2.57 15.90
C SER A 107 -4.70 2.68 16.06
N VAL A 108 -4.19 3.79 16.61
CA VAL A 108 -2.75 3.99 16.88
C VAL A 108 -2.24 3.02 17.95
N GLU A 109 -3.00 2.77 19.01
CA GLU A 109 -2.64 1.81 20.06
C GLU A 109 -2.55 0.37 19.51
N ILE A 110 -3.45 -0.01 18.63
CA ILE A 110 -3.39 -1.33 17.95
C ILE A 110 -2.22 -1.37 16.98
N PHE A 111 -2.06 -0.33 16.16
CA PHE A 111 -0.94 -0.19 15.22
C PHE A 111 0.41 -0.38 15.92
N SER A 112 0.61 0.28 17.06
CA SER A 112 1.86 0.22 17.82
C SER A 112 2.24 -1.20 18.30
N LYS A 113 1.27 -2.09 18.46
CA LYS A 113 1.47 -3.48 18.91
C LYS A 113 1.65 -4.47 17.75
N ILE A 114 1.13 -4.13 16.57
CA ILE A 114 1.03 -5.08 15.45
C ILE A 114 2.00 -4.73 14.31
N TYR A 115 2.06 -3.46 13.88
CA TYR A 115 2.84 -3.07 12.72
C TYR A 115 4.36 -3.28 12.85
N PRO A 116 5.00 -3.14 14.02
CA PRO A 116 6.39 -3.52 14.17
C PRO A 116 6.68 -4.96 13.70
N LYS A 117 5.74 -5.90 13.94
CA LYS A 117 5.86 -7.31 13.53
C LYS A 117 5.68 -7.52 12.03
N VAL A 118 4.90 -6.66 11.38
CA VAL A 118 4.73 -6.64 9.91
C VAL A 118 6.01 -6.13 9.27
N VAL A 119 6.50 -4.99 9.74
CA VAL A 119 7.68 -4.33 9.18
C VAL A 119 8.94 -5.16 9.40
N GLU A 120 9.13 -5.76 10.58
CA GLU A 120 10.21 -6.72 10.83
C GLU A 120 10.21 -7.89 9.85
N HIS A 121 9.03 -8.39 9.48
CA HIS A 121 8.93 -9.44 8.47
C HIS A 121 9.29 -8.91 7.07
N ALA A 122 8.80 -7.72 6.71
CA ALA A 122 9.13 -7.07 5.44
C ALA A 122 10.65 -6.80 5.30
N GLU A 123 11.31 -6.37 6.37
CA GLU A 123 12.76 -6.18 6.40
C GLU A 123 13.52 -7.48 6.12
N ARG A 124 13.12 -8.59 6.75
CA ARG A 124 13.74 -9.91 6.49
C ARG A 124 13.56 -10.38 5.06
N GLU A 125 12.41 -10.06 4.45
CA GLU A 125 12.14 -10.39 3.04
C GLU A 125 12.76 -9.38 2.06
N GLY A 126 13.26 -8.24 2.54
CA GLY A 126 13.77 -7.15 1.70
C GLY A 126 12.65 -6.41 0.95
N ILE A 127 11.44 -6.39 1.49
CA ILE A 127 10.26 -5.74 0.91
C ILE A 127 10.03 -4.38 1.57
N GLN A 128 9.74 -3.37 0.77
CA GLN A 128 9.31 -2.05 1.25
C GLN A 128 7.78 -2.03 1.44
N ILE A 129 7.31 -1.34 2.46
CA ILE A 129 5.88 -1.08 2.67
C ILE A 129 5.60 0.37 2.33
N ALA A 130 4.66 0.60 1.43
CA ALA A 130 4.24 1.92 0.98
C ALA A 130 2.79 2.20 1.43
N ILE A 131 2.64 3.12 2.39
CA ILE A 131 1.33 3.52 2.93
C ILE A 131 0.70 4.53 1.99
N GLU A 132 -0.49 4.24 1.45
CA GLU A 132 -1.28 5.24 0.73
C GLU A 132 -2.01 6.16 1.70
N PRO A 133 -1.96 7.49 1.49
CA PRO A 133 -2.58 8.47 2.38
C PRO A 133 -4.10 8.59 2.18
N TYR A 134 -4.77 7.55 1.70
CA TYR A 134 -6.22 7.54 1.53
C TYR A 134 -6.93 7.74 2.88
N PRO A 135 -7.74 8.81 3.05
CA PRO A 135 -8.30 9.16 4.35
C PRO A 135 -9.41 8.21 4.83
N GLY A 136 -9.97 7.41 3.93
CA GLY A 136 -11.14 6.57 4.20
C GLY A 136 -12.45 7.30 3.91
N PRO A 137 -13.59 6.69 4.25
CA PRO A 137 -14.91 7.24 3.98
C PRO A 137 -15.25 8.43 4.88
N ALA A 138 -15.94 9.43 4.29
CA ALA A 138 -16.56 10.49 5.07
C ALA A 138 -17.72 9.92 5.93
N PRO A 139 -18.08 10.56 7.04
CA PRO A 139 -17.47 11.78 7.60
C PRO A 139 -16.27 11.50 8.51
N TYR A 140 -15.92 10.24 8.78
CA TYR A 140 -14.97 9.89 9.85
C TYR A 140 -13.51 10.00 9.44
N TYR A 141 -13.18 9.74 8.16
CA TYR A 141 -11.81 9.69 7.67
C TYR A 141 -10.88 8.88 8.63
N PRO A 142 -11.19 7.58 8.88
CA PRO A 142 -10.63 6.83 10.00
C PRO A 142 -9.20 6.34 9.79
N ASN A 143 -8.70 6.39 8.54
CA ASN A 143 -7.44 5.75 8.18
C ASN A 143 -6.24 6.50 8.77
N LEU A 144 -5.21 5.73 9.09
CA LEU A 144 -3.91 6.25 9.52
C LEU A 144 -3.05 6.60 8.30
N GLY A 145 -2.11 7.53 8.46
CA GLY A 145 -1.19 7.93 7.39
C GLY A 145 -1.76 8.98 6.41
N CYS A 146 -2.99 9.45 6.62
CA CYS A 146 -3.61 10.45 5.75
C CYS A 146 -3.32 11.92 6.14
N THR A 147 -2.65 12.18 7.25
CA THR A 147 -2.24 13.52 7.67
C THR A 147 -0.77 13.54 8.09
N PRO A 148 -0.08 14.69 8.03
CA PRO A 148 1.31 14.82 8.48
C PRO A 148 1.52 14.33 9.92
N GLU A 149 0.61 14.67 10.83
CA GLU A 149 0.67 14.26 12.24
C GLU A 149 0.57 12.73 12.37
N SER A 150 -0.33 12.13 11.61
CA SER A 150 -0.50 10.67 11.59
C SER A 150 0.75 9.98 11.04
N LEU A 151 1.35 10.51 9.99
CA LEU A 151 2.59 9.98 9.41
C LEU A 151 3.77 10.10 10.38
N ARG A 152 3.96 11.27 11.03
CA ARG A 152 4.99 11.42 12.07
C ARG A 152 4.82 10.36 13.14
N ARG A 153 3.59 10.17 13.63
CA ARG A 153 3.30 9.18 14.68
C ARG A 153 3.59 7.74 14.24
N ILE A 154 3.25 7.40 12.99
CA ILE A 154 3.57 6.09 12.39
C ILE A 154 5.09 5.87 12.38
N PHE A 155 5.86 6.84 11.89
CA PHE A 155 7.32 6.71 11.78
C PHE A 155 8.06 6.80 13.12
N GLU A 156 7.49 7.47 14.14
CA GLU A 156 7.98 7.39 15.51
C GLU A 156 7.80 5.99 16.10
N ILE A 157 6.63 5.36 15.87
CA ILE A 157 6.34 4.00 16.36
C ILE A 157 7.19 2.96 15.63
N VAL A 158 7.36 3.12 14.33
CA VAL A 158 8.10 2.20 13.47
C VAL A 158 9.11 2.99 12.64
N PRO A 159 10.31 3.24 13.18
CA PRO A 159 11.30 4.10 12.52
C PRO A 159 12.04 3.42 11.35
N SER A 160 11.64 2.23 10.95
CA SER A 160 12.25 1.45 9.88
C SER A 160 12.30 2.19 8.55
N ALA A 161 13.41 2.05 7.82
CA ALA A 161 13.55 2.55 6.46
C ALA A 161 12.70 1.76 5.44
N ASN A 162 12.25 0.55 5.78
CA ASN A 162 11.38 -0.25 4.92
C ASN A 162 9.90 0.19 4.98
N LEU A 163 9.56 1.07 5.93
CA LEU A 163 8.23 1.67 6.00
C LEU A 163 8.27 3.08 5.41
N GLY A 164 7.46 3.32 4.41
CA GLY A 164 7.39 4.61 3.73
C GLY A 164 5.99 4.92 3.20
N ILE A 165 5.93 5.80 2.23
CA ILE A 165 4.70 6.37 1.69
C ILE A 165 4.57 5.98 0.21
N CYS A 166 3.38 5.56 -0.19
CA CYS A 166 2.91 5.70 -1.57
C CYS A 166 2.40 7.14 -1.72
N TYR A 167 3.19 8.00 -2.31
CA TYR A 167 2.82 9.41 -2.44
C TYR A 167 1.74 9.58 -3.49
N ASP A 168 0.53 9.92 -3.03
CA ASP A 168 -0.61 10.28 -3.88
C ASP A 168 -1.11 11.67 -3.48
N PRO A 169 -0.77 12.72 -4.24
CA PRO A 169 -1.15 14.09 -3.91
C PRO A 169 -2.67 14.33 -3.91
N SER A 170 -3.44 13.53 -4.66
CA SER A 170 -4.88 13.70 -4.75
C SER A 170 -5.60 13.47 -3.42
N HIS A 171 -5.09 12.55 -2.61
CA HIS A 171 -5.67 12.26 -1.29
C HIS A 171 -5.45 13.38 -0.29
N PHE A 172 -4.30 14.06 -0.37
CA PHE A 172 -4.02 15.23 0.46
C PHE A 172 -4.82 16.43 0.00
N ALA A 173 -4.89 16.68 -1.32
CA ALA A 173 -5.70 17.75 -1.90
C ALA A 173 -7.17 17.62 -1.48
N ARG A 174 -7.74 16.42 -1.52
CA ARG A 174 -9.12 16.11 -1.13
C ARG A 174 -9.46 16.56 0.30
N ILE A 175 -8.52 16.52 1.23
CA ILE A 175 -8.69 16.93 2.62
C ILE A 175 -7.98 18.25 2.95
N GLN A 176 -7.65 19.03 1.90
CA GLN A 176 -7.07 20.37 1.98
C GLN A 176 -5.72 20.42 2.70
N ILE A 177 -4.90 19.37 2.57
CA ILE A 177 -3.52 19.34 3.05
C ILE A 177 -2.59 19.74 1.91
N ASP A 178 -1.64 20.61 2.20
CA ASP A 178 -0.58 21.01 1.26
C ASP A 178 0.33 19.81 0.96
N TYR A 179 0.09 19.20 -0.21
CA TYR A 179 0.82 18.01 -0.64
C TYR A 179 2.28 18.31 -1.00
N LEU A 180 2.61 19.54 -1.41
CA LEU A 180 4.00 19.92 -1.69
C LEU A 180 4.81 20.01 -0.41
N ARG A 181 4.25 20.65 0.62
CA ARG A 181 4.87 20.70 1.95
C ARG A 181 5.06 19.29 2.54
N LEU A 182 4.10 18.42 2.33
CA LEU A 182 4.20 17.02 2.77
C LEU A 182 5.35 16.30 2.05
N LEU A 183 5.50 16.51 0.75
CA LEU A 183 6.60 15.95 -0.02
C LEU A 183 7.96 16.47 0.47
N HIS A 184 8.06 17.76 0.83
CA HIS A 184 9.27 18.32 1.42
C HIS A 184 9.62 17.68 2.78
N GLU A 185 8.62 17.36 3.59
CA GLU A 185 8.85 16.77 4.92
C GLU A 185 9.18 15.27 4.85
N PHE A 186 8.51 14.53 3.97
CA PHE A 186 8.57 13.06 3.92
C PHE A 186 9.17 12.49 2.63
N GLY A 187 9.82 13.31 1.81
CA GLY A 187 10.37 12.87 0.52
C GLY A 187 11.29 11.65 0.65
N ASP A 188 12.12 11.59 1.69
CA ASP A 188 13.01 10.47 1.98
C ASP A 188 12.25 9.17 2.33
N ARG A 189 10.95 9.26 2.62
CA ARG A 189 10.07 8.14 2.91
C ARG A 189 9.23 7.69 1.72
N VAL A 190 9.29 8.37 0.58
CA VAL A 190 8.54 7.96 -0.62
C VAL A 190 9.13 6.66 -1.17
N ARG A 191 8.28 5.65 -1.31
CA ARG A 191 8.63 4.33 -1.84
C ARG A 191 7.92 4.01 -3.14
N HIS A 192 6.77 4.64 -3.35
CA HIS A 192 5.96 4.51 -4.54
C HIS A 192 5.20 5.81 -4.81
N VAL A 193 4.73 6.02 -6.03
CA VAL A 193 3.99 7.24 -6.40
C VAL A 193 2.77 6.84 -7.21
N HIS A 194 1.61 7.33 -6.79
CA HIS A 194 0.39 7.33 -7.59
C HIS A 194 0.08 8.75 -8.05
N LEU A 195 -0.22 8.90 -9.32
CA LEU A 195 -0.68 10.15 -9.90
C LEU A 195 -2.03 9.92 -10.58
N LYS A 196 -2.98 10.75 -10.27
CA LYS A 196 -4.31 10.77 -10.89
C LYS A 196 -4.90 12.18 -10.83
N ASP A 197 -5.81 12.45 -11.74
CA ASP A 197 -6.60 13.68 -11.67
C ASP A 197 -7.53 13.65 -10.47
N THR A 198 -7.75 14.83 -9.91
CA THR A 198 -8.72 15.05 -8.83
C THR A 198 -9.38 16.41 -9.04
N GLU A 199 -10.71 16.45 -8.94
CA GLU A 199 -11.52 17.66 -8.97
C GLU A 199 -11.79 18.19 -7.56
#